data_77ea764dca5175b6bb5d2e793351f58f
#
_entry.id   77ea764dca5175b6bb5d2e793351f58f
#
_cell.length_a   1.000
_cell.length_b   1.000
_cell.length_c   1.000
_cell.angle_alpha   90.00
_cell.angle_beta   90.00
_cell.angle_gamma   90.00
#
_symmetry.space_group_name_H-M   'P 1'
#
loop_
_entity.id
_entity.type
_entity.pdbx_description
1 polymer ?
#
loop_
_entity_poly.entity_id
_entity_poly.type
_entity_poly.pdbx_seq_one_letter_code
_entity_poly.pdbx_strand_id
1 'polypeptide(L)'
;MPALPYFGTYSRFTAENKSEGGILLGADCIVGDRFDITFDTDADGRTVPWVANRFGRKVGSIGDPSTVEQLMLCKARDFHIYALLVAVYYSDQPKPGNYWGEVAIMAYDDSHASDFDAFREQVGKKIASGARVSVDLGAQGIDHVIASHGAWLPNTRQPKPQLEPGTVMLKDSITLSEKLVEGSRKKNVGCFIGGWAFLILMVVLVVAVARSCTGA
;
A
#
# COMPACT_ATOMS: atom_id res chain seq x y z
N MET A 1 21.82 5.83 -23.08
CA MET A 1 22.06 5.59 -21.65
C MET A 1 21.38 4.28 -21.30
N PRO A 2 21.99 3.38 -20.52
CA PRO A 2 21.24 2.22 -20.04
C PRO A 2 20.03 2.70 -19.26
N ALA A 3 18.90 2.02 -19.47
CA ALA A 3 17.68 2.35 -18.78
C ALA A 3 17.86 2.00 -17.29
N LEU A 4 17.46 2.90 -16.38
CA LEU A 4 17.58 2.69 -14.94
C LEU A 4 16.72 1.47 -14.52
N PRO A 5 17.17 0.66 -13.55
CA PRO A 5 16.45 -0.51 -13.04
C PRO A 5 15.28 -0.14 -12.11
N TYR A 6 15.05 1.13 -11.89
CA TYR A 6 14.06 1.67 -10.95
C TYR A 6 13.39 2.93 -11.49
N PHE A 7 12.10 3.07 -11.18
CA PHE A 7 11.31 4.29 -11.35
C PHE A 7 10.50 4.54 -10.07
N GLY A 8 10.44 5.79 -9.64
CA GLY A 8 9.65 6.20 -8.48
C GLY A 8 9.05 7.58 -8.63
N THR A 9 7.77 7.73 -8.27
CA THR A 9 7.06 9.02 -8.31
C THR A 9 5.91 9.05 -7.32
N TYR A 10 5.44 10.26 -6.99
CA TYR A 10 4.16 10.47 -6.32
C TYR A 10 3.11 10.78 -7.38
N SER A 11 1.94 10.16 -7.25
CA SER A 11 0.85 10.39 -8.18
C SER A 11 -0.49 10.48 -7.48
N ARG A 12 -1.37 11.31 -8.04
CA ARG A 12 -2.78 11.36 -7.65
C ARG A 12 -3.54 10.23 -8.35
N PHE A 13 -4.47 9.61 -7.62
CA PHE A 13 -5.51 8.78 -8.20
C PHE A 13 -6.88 9.27 -7.76
N THR A 14 -7.90 9.06 -8.58
CA THR A 14 -9.26 9.53 -8.32
C THR A 14 -10.20 8.33 -8.25
N ALA A 15 -11.06 8.29 -7.22
CA ALA A 15 -12.09 7.27 -7.12
C ALA A 15 -13.10 7.43 -8.26
N GLU A 16 -13.65 6.32 -8.76
CA GLU A 16 -14.59 6.34 -9.87
C GLU A 16 -15.85 7.16 -9.55
N ASN A 17 -16.34 6.99 -8.33
CA ASN A 17 -17.46 7.76 -7.83
C ASN A 17 -17.39 7.94 -6.31
N LYS A 18 -18.22 8.85 -5.77
CA LYS A 18 -18.25 9.17 -4.34
C LYS A 18 -18.56 7.98 -3.43
N SER A 19 -19.44 7.08 -3.86
CA SER A 19 -19.81 5.90 -3.05
C SER A 19 -18.64 4.94 -2.89
N GLU A 20 -17.94 4.65 -3.98
CA GLU A 20 -16.76 3.80 -3.95
C GLU A 20 -15.56 4.46 -3.29
N GLY A 21 -15.41 5.77 -3.46
CA GLY A 21 -14.35 6.55 -2.81
C GLY A 21 -14.40 6.49 -1.29
N GLY A 22 -15.57 6.29 -0.69
CA GLY A 22 -15.73 6.10 0.75
C GLY A 22 -14.93 4.93 1.35
N ILE A 23 -14.58 3.94 0.52
CA ILE A 23 -13.74 2.80 0.90
C ILE A 23 -12.34 3.22 1.31
N LEU A 24 -11.83 4.32 0.73
CA LEU A 24 -10.52 4.87 1.07
C LEU A 24 -10.39 5.26 2.54
N LEU A 25 -11.52 5.52 3.21
CA LEU A 25 -11.55 5.82 4.64
C LEU A 25 -11.58 4.56 5.52
N GLY A 26 -11.88 3.41 4.93
CA GLY A 26 -11.99 2.13 5.63
C GLY A 26 -10.65 1.56 6.08
N ALA A 27 -10.75 0.51 6.90
CA ALA A 27 -9.60 -0.23 7.44
C ALA A 27 -8.81 -1.04 6.38
N ASP A 28 -9.33 -1.13 5.15
CA ASP A 28 -8.70 -1.84 4.04
C ASP A 28 -7.80 -0.93 3.18
N CYS A 29 -7.75 0.37 3.52
CA CYS A 29 -6.93 1.38 2.87
C CYS A 29 -6.14 2.15 3.93
N ILE A 30 -5.06 1.55 4.44
CA ILE A 30 -4.22 2.14 5.49
C ILE A 30 -3.06 2.91 4.85
N VAL A 31 -2.74 4.08 5.40
CA VAL A 31 -1.59 4.89 4.95
C VAL A 31 -0.29 4.12 5.20
N GLY A 32 0.56 4.04 4.17
CA GLY A 32 1.78 3.25 4.18
C GLY A 32 1.62 1.79 3.74
N ASP A 33 0.36 1.29 3.60
CA ASP A 33 0.12 -0.06 3.08
C ASP A 33 0.43 -0.13 1.58
N ARG A 34 0.81 -1.34 1.15
CA ARG A 34 1.02 -1.66 -0.26
C ARG A 34 -0.31 -1.77 -0.99
N PHE A 35 -0.34 -1.16 -2.16
CA PHE A 35 -1.36 -1.28 -3.19
C PHE A 35 -0.70 -1.81 -4.46
N ASP A 36 -1.47 -2.51 -5.27
CA ASP A 36 -1.02 -2.98 -6.57
C ASP A 36 -1.53 -2.04 -7.67
N ILE A 37 -0.76 -1.90 -8.73
CA ILE A 37 -1.19 -1.18 -9.94
C ILE A 37 -1.64 -2.22 -10.97
N THR A 38 -2.92 -2.16 -11.33
CA THR A 38 -3.51 -3.00 -12.38
C THR A 38 -3.83 -2.17 -13.61
N PHE A 39 -3.90 -2.81 -14.77
CA PHE A 39 -4.12 -2.12 -16.03
C PHE A 39 -5.36 -2.68 -16.71
N ASP A 40 -6.34 -1.81 -16.97
CA ASP A 40 -7.54 -2.16 -17.72
C ASP A 40 -7.61 -1.37 -19.02
N THR A 41 -8.46 -1.82 -19.90
CA THR A 41 -8.78 -1.07 -21.13
C THR A 41 -10.16 -0.43 -20.95
N ASP A 42 -10.24 0.89 -21.13
CA ASP A 42 -11.50 1.64 -21.11
C ASP A 42 -12.34 1.39 -22.39
N ALA A 43 -13.54 1.98 -22.44
CA ALA A 43 -14.44 1.87 -23.57
C ALA A 43 -13.86 2.44 -24.88
N ASP A 44 -12.91 3.37 -24.77
CA ASP A 44 -12.21 3.99 -25.91
C ASP A 44 -10.96 3.20 -26.35
N GLY A 45 -10.69 2.05 -25.75
CA GLY A 45 -9.52 1.21 -26.02
C GLY A 45 -8.21 1.72 -25.40
N ARG A 46 -8.27 2.68 -24.47
CA ARG A 46 -7.09 3.21 -23.79
C ARG A 46 -6.78 2.41 -22.55
N THR A 47 -5.51 2.19 -22.30
CA THR A 47 -5.08 1.54 -21.06
C THR A 47 -5.12 2.52 -19.89
N VAL A 48 -5.84 2.16 -18.82
CA VAL A 48 -6.00 2.94 -17.60
C VAL A 48 -5.34 2.20 -16.45
N PRO A 49 -4.35 2.80 -15.75
CA PRO A 49 -3.79 2.24 -14.54
C PRO A 49 -4.76 2.46 -13.36
N TRP A 50 -5.05 1.37 -12.65
CA TRP A 50 -5.89 1.37 -11.46
C TRP A 50 -5.07 1.05 -10.22
N VAL A 51 -5.34 1.77 -9.16
CA VAL A 51 -4.84 1.47 -7.83
C VAL A 51 -5.77 0.46 -7.17
N ALA A 52 -5.25 -0.71 -6.81
CA ALA A 52 -5.99 -1.77 -6.15
C ALA A 52 -5.43 -2.04 -4.75
N ASN A 53 -6.30 -2.18 -3.76
CA ASN A 53 -5.87 -2.53 -2.41
C ASN A 53 -5.41 -3.99 -2.34
N ARG A 54 -4.83 -4.41 -1.21
CA ARG A 54 -4.32 -5.77 -0.98
C ARG A 54 -5.36 -6.89 -1.16
N PHE A 55 -6.65 -6.57 -1.26
CA PHE A 55 -7.73 -7.52 -1.55
C PHE A 55 -8.09 -7.55 -3.04
N GLY A 56 -7.33 -6.85 -3.88
CA GLY A 56 -7.58 -6.74 -5.31
C GLY A 56 -8.72 -5.79 -5.67
N ARG A 57 -9.29 -5.05 -4.69
CA ARG A 57 -10.36 -4.09 -4.96
C ARG A 57 -9.78 -2.79 -5.51
N LYS A 58 -10.22 -2.39 -6.69
CA LYS A 58 -9.89 -1.11 -7.30
C LYS A 58 -10.48 0.03 -6.47
N VAL A 59 -9.66 1.01 -6.13
CA VAL A 59 -10.04 2.15 -5.28
C VAL A 59 -9.98 3.47 -6.04
N GLY A 60 -9.40 3.48 -7.23
CA GLY A 60 -9.36 4.64 -8.12
C GLY A 60 -8.35 4.47 -9.25
N SER A 61 -8.41 5.36 -10.22
CA SER A 61 -7.54 5.36 -11.40
C SER A 61 -6.55 6.52 -11.39
N ILE A 62 -5.38 6.30 -12.00
CA ILE A 62 -4.36 7.33 -12.21
C ILE A 62 -4.63 7.98 -13.56
N GLY A 63 -4.89 9.28 -13.54
CA GLY A 63 -5.25 10.05 -14.75
C GLY A 63 -4.15 11.01 -15.24
N ASP A 64 -3.02 11.14 -14.51
CA ASP A 64 -1.92 11.99 -14.97
C ASP A 64 -1.19 11.37 -16.18
N PRO A 65 -1.21 12.04 -17.36
CA PRO A 65 -0.67 11.45 -18.58
C PRO A 65 0.80 11.06 -18.50
N SER A 66 1.62 11.84 -17.79
CA SER A 66 3.05 11.57 -17.65
C SER A 66 3.31 10.33 -16.80
N THR A 67 2.57 10.17 -15.72
CA THR A 67 2.64 8.97 -14.87
C THR A 67 2.12 7.74 -15.61
N VAL A 68 1.02 7.86 -16.35
CA VAL A 68 0.47 6.76 -17.15
C VAL A 68 1.48 6.27 -18.19
N GLU A 69 2.13 7.19 -18.92
CA GLU A 69 3.16 6.84 -19.90
C GLU A 69 4.32 6.08 -19.24
N GLN A 70 4.85 6.56 -18.11
CA GLN A 70 5.92 5.89 -17.38
C GLN A 70 5.51 4.50 -16.86
N LEU A 71 4.29 4.37 -16.35
CA LEU A 71 3.76 3.07 -15.92
C LEU A 71 3.63 2.07 -17.08
N MET A 72 3.25 2.54 -18.26
CA MET A 72 3.19 1.71 -19.47
C MET A 72 4.59 1.27 -19.90
N LEU A 73 5.60 2.15 -19.81
CA LEU A 73 6.99 1.79 -20.07
C LEU A 73 7.51 0.77 -19.06
N CYS A 74 7.20 0.94 -17.76
CA CYS A 74 7.55 -0.03 -16.74
C CYS A 74 6.89 -1.40 -16.99
N LYS A 75 5.59 -1.40 -17.35
CA LYS A 75 4.88 -2.63 -17.71
C LYS A 75 5.50 -3.32 -18.93
N ALA A 76 5.84 -2.57 -19.98
CA ALA A 76 6.47 -3.11 -21.18
C ALA A 76 7.87 -3.70 -20.92
N ARG A 77 8.53 -3.30 -19.83
CA ARG A 77 9.84 -3.77 -19.37
C ARG A 77 9.72 -4.88 -18.30
N ASP A 78 8.53 -5.35 -18.03
CA ASP A 78 8.23 -6.40 -17.03
C ASP A 78 8.68 -6.02 -15.60
N PHE A 79 8.54 -4.75 -15.25
CA PHE A 79 8.86 -4.27 -13.90
C PHE A 79 7.78 -4.69 -12.90
N HIS A 80 8.20 -5.01 -11.68
CA HIS A 80 7.30 -5.04 -10.53
C HIS A 80 6.82 -3.63 -10.21
N ILE A 81 5.52 -3.39 -10.25
CA ILE A 81 4.93 -2.06 -10.04
C ILE A 81 4.09 -2.08 -8.77
N TYR A 82 4.46 -1.27 -7.80
CA TYR A 82 3.78 -1.16 -6.51
C TYR A 82 3.46 0.30 -6.20
N ALA A 83 2.46 0.50 -5.36
CA ALA A 83 2.12 1.79 -4.80
C ALA A 83 2.00 1.69 -3.28
N LEU A 84 2.32 2.77 -2.57
CA LEU A 84 2.04 2.94 -1.15
C LEU A 84 1.03 4.07 -0.98
N LEU A 85 -0.05 3.85 -0.24
CA LEU A 85 -1.02 4.91 0.05
C LEU A 85 -0.36 5.99 0.93
N VAL A 86 -0.39 7.23 0.48
CA VAL A 86 0.22 8.36 1.18
C VAL A 86 -0.82 9.19 1.91
N ALA A 87 -1.92 9.54 1.22
CA ALA A 87 -2.96 10.38 1.79
C ALA A 87 -4.29 10.17 1.06
N VAL A 88 -5.37 10.52 1.73
CA VAL A 88 -6.73 10.50 1.19
C VAL A 88 -7.35 11.88 1.38
N TYR A 89 -8.01 12.37 0.35
CA TYR A 89 -8.63 13.67 0.28
C TYR A 89 -10.08 13.57 -0.17
N TYR A 90 -10.85 14.60 0.11
CA TYR A 90 -12.16 14.84 -0.46
C TYR A 90 -12.22 16.25 -1.03
N SER A 91 -12.66 16.38 -2.26
CA SER A 91 -12.93 17.66 -2.92
C SER A 91 -14.44 17.79 -3.14
N ASP A 92 -15.02 18.93 -2.78
CA ASP A 92 -16.45 19.22 -2.99
C ASP A 92 -16.73 19.72 -4.43
N GLN A 93 -15.70 20.00 -5.18
CA GLN A 93 -15.76 20.41 -6.58
C GLN A 93 -14.98 19.42 -7.47
N PRO A 94 -15.49 19.17 -8.70
CA PRO A 94 -16.84 19.50 -9.19
C PRO A 94 -17.93 18.73 -8.45
N LYS A 95 -19.12 19.35 -8.29
CA LYS A 95 -20.26 18.66 -7.65
C LYS A 95 -20.62 17.37 -8.40
N PRO A 96 -20.98 16.29 -7.69
CA PRO A 96 -21.34 16.17 -6.25
C PRO A 96 -20.15 16.02 -5.30
N GLY A 97 -18.93 16.32 -5.71
CA GLY A 97 -17.70 16.07 -4.99
C GLY A 97 -17.21 14.60 -5.11
N ASN A 98 -15.93 14.38 -4.91
CA ASN A 98 -15.35 13.04 -4.99
C ASN A 98 -14.14 12.86 -4.06
N TYR A 99 -13.85 11.61 -3.75
CA TYR A 99 -12.62 11.20 -3.07
C TYR A 99 -11.49 11.01 -4.07
N TRP A 100 -10.31 11.35 -3.63
CA TRP A 100 -9.08 11.05 -4.33
C TRP A 100 -7.98 10.75 -3.32
N GLY A 101 -6.94 10.11 -3.77
CA GLY A 101 -5.80 9.80 -2.94
C GLY A 101 -4.49 10.10 -3.63
N GLU A 102 -3.44 10.05 -2.87
CA GLU A 102 -2.07 10.14 -3.34
C GLU A 102 -1.34 8.85 -3.01
N VAL A 103 -0.60 8.35 -3.97
CA VAL A 103 0.25 7.17 -3.82
C VAL A 103 1.69 7.49 -4.17
N ALA A 104 2.61 6.86 -3.46
CA ALA A 104 4.00 6.77 -3.84
C ALA A 104 4.19 5.48 -4.66
N ILE A 105 4.46 5.63 -5.95
CA ILE A 105 4.64 4.54 -6.90
C ILE A 105 6.13 4.20 -6.96
N MET A 106 6.44 2.92 -6.95
CA MET A 106 7.78 2.37 -7.16
C MET A 106 7.70 1.21 -8.12
N ALA A 107 8.52 1.24 -9.15
CA ALA A 107 8.64 0.18 -10.14
C ALA A 107 10.11 -0.20 -10.33
N TYR A 108 10.43 -1.48 -10.37
CA TYR A 108 11.80 -1.99 -10.49
C TYR A 108 11.84 -3.36 -11.15
N ASP A 109 12.97 -3.68 -11.74
CA ASP A 109 13.22 -4.97 -12.36
C ASP A 109 13.66 -6.04 -11.35
N ASP A 110 13.79 -7.29 -11.81
CA ASP A 110 14.16 -8.42 -10.98
C ASP A 110 15.61 -8.38 -10.47
N SER A 111 16.50 -7.60 -11.10
CA SER A 111 17.94 -7.66 -10.82
C SER A 111 18.31 -7.27 -9.38
N HIS A 112 17.52 -6.37 -8.80
CA HIS A 112 17.69 -5.87 -7.42
C HIS A 112 16.37 -5.87 -6.64
N ALA A 113 15.45 -6.78 -6.96
CA ALA A 113 14.11 -6.80 -6.38
C ALA A 113 14.12 -6.86 -4.85
N SER A 114 14.99 -7.68 -4.25
CA SER A 114 15.10 -7.78 -2.78
C SER A 114 15.50 -6.45 -2.11
N ASP A 115 16.41 -5.69 -2.74
CA ASP A 115 16.89 -4.41 -2.21
C ASP A 115 15.78 -3.36 -2.29
N PHE A 116 15.05 -3.30 -3.42
CA PHE A 116 13.93 -2.38 -3.59
C PHE A 116 12.70 -2.78 -2.77
N ASP A 117 12.46 -4.06 -2.53
CA ASP A 117 11.42 -4.52 -1.60
C ASP A 117 11.69 -4.04 -0.17
N ALA A 118 12.94 -4.18 0.31
CA ALA A 118 13.34 -3.68 1.61
C ALA A 118 13.23 -2.15 1.69
N PHE A 119 13.65 -1.43 0.66
CA PHE A 119 13.48 0.02 0.56
C PHE A 119 12.00 0.43 0.62
N ARG A 120 11.13 -0.21 -0.18
CA ARG A 120 9.68 0.03 -0.18
C ARG A 120 9.07 -0.15 1.23
N GLU A 121 9.47 -1.20 1.96
CA GLU A 121 9.00 -1.40 3.34
C GLU A 121 9.43 -0.28 4.28
N GLN A 122 10.68 0.20 4.15
CA GLN A 122 11.16 1.34 4.95
C GLN A 122 10.40 2.62 4.62
N VAL A 123 10.17 2.90 3.32
CA VAL A 123 9.36 4.03 2.87
C VAL A 123 7.93 3.92 3.42
N GLY A 124 7.30 2.74 3.34
CA GLY A 124 5.97 2.51 3.88
C GLY A 124 5.84 2.82 5.36
N LYS A 125 6.82 2.39 6.19
CA LYS A 125 6.87 2.71 7.63
C LYS A 125 6.97 4.22 7.87
N LYS A 126 7.73 4.94 7.05
CA LYS A 126 7.85 6.40 7.15
C LYS A 126 6.56 7.11 6.73
N ILE A 127 5.95 6.69 5.62
CA ILE A 127 4.66 7.23 5.15
C ILE A 127 3.58 6.98 6.21
N ALA A 128 3.53 5.79 6.80
CA ALA A 128 2.61 5.46 7.90
C ALA A 128 2.73 6.40 9.10
N SER A 129 3.91 6.94 9.36
CA SER A 129 4.14 7.95 10.40
C SER A 129 3.87 9.40 9.97
N GLY A 130 3.35 9.61 8.74
CA GLY A 130 3.07 10.94 8.17
C GLY A 130 4.28 11.60 7.49
N ALA A 131 5.40 10.90 7.34
CA ALA A 131 6.55 11.44 6.63
C ALA A 131 6.41 11.20 5.11
N ARG A 132 6.88 12.16 4.31
CA ARG A 132 6.84 12.11 2.85
C ARG A 132 8.27 11.95 2.31
N VAL A 133 8.73 10.72 2.24
CA VAL A 133 10.06 10.38 1.74
C VAL A 133 10.06 10.46 0.21
N SER A 134 11.07 11.09 -0.40
CA SER A 134 11.18 11.08 -1.87
C SER A 134 11.38 9.64 -2.37
N VAL A 135 10.58 9.23 -3.35
CA VAL A 135 10.76 7.96 -4.06
C VAL A 135 11.39 8.16 -5.44
N ASP A 136 11.55 9.40 -5.88
CA ASP A 136 12.37 9.73 -7.05
C ASP A 136 13.85 9.75 -6.61
N LEU A 137 14.58 8.69 -6.97
CA LEU A 137 15.92 8.44 -6.44
C LEU A 137 17.03 8.99 -7.34
N GLY A 138 16.78 9.12 -8.65
CA GLY A 138 17.85 9.33 -9.61
C GLY A 138 18.90 8.20 -9.56
N ALA A 139 19.94 8.28 -10.39
CA ALA A 139 20.97 7.23 -10.46
C ALA A 139 21.71 7.02 -9.14
N GLN A 140 22.13 8.11 -8.47
CA GLN A 140 22.86 8.01 -7.20
C GLN A 140 22.03 7.39 -6.06
N GLY A 141 20.75 7.74 -5.99
CA GLY A 141 19.87 7.17 -4.98
C GLY A 141 19.62 5.68 -5.20
N ILE A 142 19.53 5.24 -6.45
CA ILE A 142 19.44 3.83 -6.82
C ILE A 142 20.69 3.07 -6.33
N ASP A 143 21.90 3.61 -6.60
CA ASP A 143 23.14 3.01 -6.14
C ASP A 143 23.21 2.91 -4.60
N HIS A 144 22.74 3.94 -3.88
CA HIS A 144 22.67 3.91 -2.43
C HIS A 144 21.70 2.86 -1.88
N VAL A 145 20.53 2.69 -2.50
CA VAL A 145 19.57 1.64 -2.12
C VAL A 145 20.19 0.26 -2.31
N ILE A 146 20.81 0.00 -3.45
CA ILE A 146 21.44 -1.28 -3.75
C ILE A 146 22.61 -1.54 -2.77
N ALA A 147 23.52 -0.58 -2.61
CA ALA A 147 24.68 -0.73 -1.73
C ALA A 147 24.31 -0.95 -0.24
N SER A 148 23.15 -0.45 0.18
CA SER A 148 22.65 -0.60 1.56
C SER A 148 21.65 -1.75 1.74
N HIS A 149 21.40 -2.55 0.70
CA HIS A 149 20.34 -3.58 0.69
C HIS A 149 18.99 -3.04 1.17
N GLY A 150 18.61 -1.86 0.64
CA GLY A 150 17.33 -1.20 0.93
C GLY A 150 17.25 -0.47 2.26
N ALA A 151 18.32 -0.44 3.06
CA ALA A 151 18.30 0.21 4.38
C ALA A 151 18.43 1.75 4.29
N TRP A 152 19.01 2.27 3.20
CA TRP A 152 19.15 3.71 3.01
C TRP A 152 17.83 4.37 2.64
N LEU A 153 17.60 5.56 3.17
CA LEU A 153 16.47 6.42 2.82
C LEU A 153 16.97 7.81 2.43
N PRO A 154 16.41 8.44 1.37
CA PRO A 154 16.75 9.80 1.02
C PRO A 154 16.33 10.79 2.11
N ASN A 155 17.17 11.79 2.35
CA ASN A 155 16.85 12.87 3.28
C ASN A 155 15.87 13.90 2.69
N THR A 156 15.68 13.89 1.37
CA THR A 156 14.73 14.76 0.67
C THR A 156 13.29 14.37 1.00
N ARG A 157 12.47 15.40 1.24
CA ARG A 157 11.05 15.23 1.49
C ARG A 157 10.26 15.68 0.28
N GLN A 158 9.29 14.88 -0.11
CA GLN A 158 8.32 15.27 -1.12
C GLN A 158 7.37 16.34 -0.53
N PRO A 159 7.18 17.49 -1.18
CA PRO A 159 6.26 18.50 -0.70
C PRO A 159 4.80 17.96 -0.70
N LYS A 160 3.97 18.52 0.17
CA LYS A 160 2.53 18.24 0.13
C LYS A 160 1.93 18.88 -1.14
N PRO A 161 0.93 18.23 -1.77
CA PRO A 161 0.25 18.85 -2.89
C PRO A 161 -0.44 20.14 -2.46
N GLN A 162 -0.48 21.12 -3.35
CA GLN A 162 -1.29 22.32 -3.14
C GLN A 162 -2.77 21.91 -3.25
N LEU A 163 -3.53 22.19 -2.23
CA LEU A 163 -4.95 21.85 -2.19
C LEU A 163 -5.77 22.99 -2.80
N GLU A 164 -6.66 22.65 -3.70
CA GLU A 164 -7.65 23.59 -4.24
C GLU A 164 -8.71 23.95 -3.18
N PRO A 165 -9.34 25.13 -3.27
CA PRO A 165 -10.45 25.49 -2.41
C PRO A 165 -11.55 24.41 -2.41
N GLY A 166 -12.09 24.08 -1.23
CA GLY A 166 -13.08 23.02 -1.07
C GLY A 166 -12.48 21.60 -1.02
N THR A 167 -11.15 21.48 -0.94
CA THR A 167 -10.47 20.20 -0.71
C THR A 167 -10.04 20.06 0.74
N VAL A 168 -10.37 18.92 1.34
CA VAL A 168 -10.00 18.57 2.71
C VAL A 168 -9.17 17.30 2.71
N MET A 169 -8.06 17.30 3.45
CA MET A 169 -7.29 16.10 3.71
C MET A 169 -7.96 15.32 4.85
N LEU A 170 -8.27 14.05 4.58
CA LEU A 170 -9.01 13.19 5.51
C LEU A 170 -8.09 12.20 6.23
N LYS A 171 -6.98 11.80 5.58
CA LYS A 171 -6.07 10.80 6.11
C LYS A 171 -4.67 11.03 5.55
N ASP A 172 -3.64 11.13 6.40
CA ASP A 172 -2.22 11.25 5.99
C ASP A 172 -1.25 10.47 6.88
N SER A 173 -1.79 9.71 7.83
CA SER A 173 -1.00 8.88 8.75
C SER A 173 -1.87 7.77 9.33
N ILE A 174 -1.24 6.74 9.91
CA ILE A 174 -1.97 5.66 10.59
C ILE A 174 -2.59 6.19 11.89
N THR A 175 -3.89 5.99 12.05
CA THR A 175 -4.62 6.27 13.29
C THR A 175 -4.35 5.20 14.35
N LEU A 176 -4.65 5.50 15.63
CA LEU A 176 -4.50 4.52 16.73
C LEU A 176 -5.36 3.27 16.52
N SER A 177 -6.58 3.42 15.99
CA SER A 177 -7.47 2.31 15.66
C SER A 177 -6.91 1.42 14.56
N GLU A 178 -6.31 1.99 13.52
CA GLU A 178 -5.66 1.25 12.44
C GLU A 178 -4.41 0.50 12.94
N LYS A 179 -3.62 1.11 13.84
CA LYS A 179 -2.49 0.42 14.51
C LYS A 179 -2.93 -0.81 15.28
N LEU A 180 -4.08 -0.74 15.97
CA LEU A 180 -4.64 -1.88 16.68
C LEU A 180 -5.08 -2.99 15.73
N VAL A 181 -5.74 -2.63 14.62
CA VAL A 181 -6.15 -3.57 13.57
C VAL A 181 -4.92 -4.22 12.93
N GLU A 182 -3.89 -3.46 12.59
CA GLU A 182 -2.64 -3.99 12.04
C GLU A 182 -1.92 -4.90 13.05
N GLY A 183 -1.86 -4.50 14.33
CA GLY A 183 -1.30 -5.31 15.41
C GLY A 183 -2.02 -6.63 15.62
N SER A 184 -3.36 -6.66 15.52
CA SER A 184 -4.15 -7.88 15.60
C SER A 184 -3.93 -8.80 14.40
N ARG A 185 -3.71 -8.25 13.22
CA ARG A 185 -3.41 -9.00 11.98
C ARG A 185 -2.06 -9.71 12.05
N LYS A 186 -1.02 -9.05 12.58
CA LYS A 186 0.33 -9.64 12.75
C LYS A 186 0.40 -10.69 13.87
N LYS A 187 -0.48 -10.59 14.89
CA LYS A 187 -0.51 -11.50 16.05
C LYS A 187 -1.35 -12.76 15.87
N ASN A 188 -2.16 -12.86 14.82
CA ASN A 188 -3.14 -13.94 14.68
C ASN A 188 -2.54 -15.35 14.54
N VAL A 189 -1.29 -15.51 14.13
CA VAL A 189 -0.65 -16.83 14.09
C VAL A 189 -0.47 -17.40 15.53
N GLY A 190 -0.09 -16.57 16.49
CA GLY A 190 0.06 -16.98 17.88
C GLY A 190 -1.29 -17.26 18.57
N CYS A 191 -2.32 -16.48 18.32
CA CYS A 191 -3.68 -16.72 18.84
C CYS A 191 -4.32 -17.99 18.25
N PHE A 192 -4.08 -18.29 16.98
CA PHE A 192 -4.57 -19.50 16.34
C PHE A 192 -3.93 -20.74 16.94
N ILE A 193 -2.61 -20.76 17.11
CA ILE A 193 -1.88 -21.87 17.76
C ILE A 193 -2.29 -22.00 19.22
N GLY A 194 -2.42 -20.90 19.97
CA GLY A 194 -2.88 -20.89 21.35
C GLY A 194 -4.31 -21.41 21.51
N GLY A 195 -5.22 -21.07 20.60
CA GLY A 195 -6.60 -21.56 20.58
C GLY A 195 -6.67 -23.07 20.35
N TRP A 196 -5.90 -23.61 19.41
CA TRP A 196 -5.83 -25.06 19.17
C TRP A 196 -5.17 -25.81 20.32
N ALA A 197 -4.12 -25.27 20.93
CA ALA A 197 -3.50 -25.86 22.11
C ALA A 197 -4.47 -25.94 23.30
N PHE A 198 -5.27 -24.89 23.52
CA PHE A 198 -6.31 -24.87 24.55
C PHE A 198 -7.41 -25.90 24.29
N LEU A 199 -7.89 -26.03 23.04
CA LEU A 199 -8.89 -27.04 22.67
C LEU A 199 -8.38 -28.47 22.90
N ILE A 200 -7.14 -28.76 22.52
CA ILE A 200 -6.52 -30.07 22.73
C ILE A 200 -6.41 -30.36 24.21
N LEU A 201 -5.99 -29.39 25.03
CA LEU A 201 -5.88 -29.53 26.48
C LEU A 201 -7.24 -29.82 27.14
N MET A 202 -8.30 -29.14 26.71
CA MET A 202 -9.68 -29.38 27.17
C MET A 202 -10.16 -30.79 26.81
N VAL A 203 -9.89 -31.27 25.60
CA VAL A 203 -10.25 -32.63 25.18
C VAL A 203 -9.52 -33.68 26.01
N VAL A 204 -8.21 -33.51 26.25
CA VAL A 204 -7.42 -34.41 27.09
C VAL A 204 -7.97 -34.43 28.51
N LEU A 205 -8.34 -33.29 29.08
CA LEU A 205 -8.87 -33.17 30.41
C LEU A 205 -10.25 -33.88 30.56
N VAL A 206 -11.12 -33.69 29.57
CA VAL A 206 -12.44 -34.39 29.53
C VAL A 206 -12.27 -35.91 29.42
N VAL A 207 -11.33 -36.39 28.58
CA VAL A 207 -11.06 -37.84 28.45
C VAL A 207 -10.44 -38.39 29.74
N ALA A 208 -9.56 -37.65 30.40
CA ALA A 208 -8.95 -38.08 31.68
C ALA A 208 -10.02 -38.20 32.80
N VAL A 209 -10.92 -37.22 32.90
CA VAL A 209 -12.04 -37.26 33.85
C VAL A 209 -13.02 -38.41 33.55
N ALA A 210 -13.39 -38.62 32.27
CA ALA A 210 -14.24 -39.72 31.88
C ALA A 210 -13.63 -41.08 32.20
N ARG A 211 -12.32 -41.26 32.02
CA ARG A 211 -11.63 -42.51 32.36
C ARG A 211 -11.53 -42.72 33.88
N SER A 212 -11.40 -41.67 34.68
CA SER A 212 -11.40 -41.81 36.13
C SER A 212 -12.77 -42.14 36.71
N CYS A 213 -13.87 -41.77 36.02
CA CYS A 213 -15.23 -42.09 36.40
C CYS A 213 -15.69 -43.50 35.95
N THR A 214 -15.06 -44.10 34.93
CA THR A 214 -15.40 -45.40 34.39
C THR A 214 -14.50 -46.55 34.92
N GLY A 215 -13.50 -46.22 35.71
CA GLY A 215 -12.53 -47.17 36.28
C GLY A 215 -12.76 -47.52 37.76
N ALA A 216 -14.00 -47.36 38.29
CA ALA A 216 -14.41 -47.81 39.62
C ALA A 216 -15.42 -48.94 39.49
#